data_cc40cac464df660511fd8e296a9cee5b
#
_entry.id   cc40cac464df660511fd8e296a9cee5b
#
_cell.length_a   1.000
_cell.length_b   1.000
_cell.length_c   1.000
_cell.angle_alpha   90.00
_cell.angle_beta   90.00
_cell.angle_gamma   90.00
#
_symmetry.space_group_name_H-M   'P 1'
#
loop_
_entity.id
_entity.type
_entity.pdbx_description
1 polymer ?
#
loop_
_entity_poly.entity_id
_entity_poly.type
_entity_poly.pdbx_seq_one_letter_code
_entity_poly.pdbx_strand_id
1 'polypeptide(L)'
;MLTLNSYAKLNLYLEVLETRKDNYHNIRTIFERIDLADKIILKSRPDKKINITCNESGVPQGRSNLAWHSARLLQDSFNIDQGADIKIIKRIPVGSGLGGGSSNAAAVLAGLNKLWKLNVTRNKLAGLAEKLGCDVPFFIYNSPFARGEARGDKIKPLKALNSVRLWHILVVPKIEVSTASIYKKWDEYFKAFKLTRPKYNVTILISALKQNNFFLLGDALFNSLEQVSARLYPQINAIKEKLMQLGAKSILMSGSGPAVMAIVSSRKEALSLSRQLKKNSSWQVFVSRTH
;
A
#
# COMPACT_ATOMS: atom_id res chain seq x y z
N MET A 1 -8.53 22.74 -12.77
CA MET A 1 -8.91 21.77 -11.71
C MET A 1 -8.75 20.36 -12.26
N LEU A 2 -8.19 19.44 -11.48
CA LEU A 2 -7.94 18.05 -11.88
C LEU A 2 -8.38 17.11 -10.74
N THR A 3 -9.11 16.05 -11.08
CA THR A 3 -9.53 15.01 -10.12
C THR A 3 -8.88 13.69 -10.48
N LEU A 4 -8.31 13.00 -9.48
CA LEU A 4 -7.59 11.73 -9.63
C LEU A 4 -8.04 10.74 -8.55
N ASN A 5 -8.05 9.46 -8.89
CA ASN A 5 -8.13 8.39 -7.91
C ASN A 5 -6.72 8.03 -7.43
N SER A 6 -6.58 7.84 -6.13
CA SER A 6 -5.35 7.45 -5.45
C SER A 6 -5.58 6.06 -4.84
N TYR A 7 -5.15 5.03 -5.56
CA TYR A 7 -5.46 3.63 -5.28
C TYR A 7 -4.64 3.06 -4.12
N ALA A 8 -5.19 2.12 -3.38
CA ALA A 8 -4.47 1.36 -2.36
C ALA A 8 -3.56 0.29 -2.98
N LYS A 9 -2.65 -0.26 -2.18
CA LYS A 9 -1.83 -1.42 -2.52
C LYS A 9 -1.99 -2.53 -1.51
N LEU A 10 -1.66 -3.74 -1.94
CA LEU A 10 -1.38 -4.90 -1.09
C LEU A 10 0.07 -5.33 -1.29
N ASN A 11 0.64 -5.97 -0.26
CA ASN A 11 1.86 -6.76 -0.41
C ASN A 11 1.42 -8.23 -0.46
N LEU A 12 1.50 -8.87 -1.62
CA LEU A 12 1.24 -10.32 -1.76
C LEU A 12 2.45 -11.14 -1.29
N TYR A 13 3.61 -10.51 -1.29
CA TYR A 13 4.86 -11.05 -0.79
C TYR A 13 5.65 -9.92 -0.14
N LEU A 14 6.16 -10.11 1.05
CA LEU A 14 7.06 -9.19 1.73
C LEU A 14 8.09 -9.98 2.54
N GLU A 15 9.28 -10.06 2.02
CA GLU A 15 10.43 -10.68 2.65
C GLU A 15 11.39 -9.59 3.12
N VAL A 16 11.65 -9.55 4.43
CA VAL A 16 12.66 -8.68 5.03
C VAL A 16 13.99 -9.41 4.96
N LEU A 17 14.99 -8.74 4.42
CA LEU A 17 16.36 -9.23 4.23
C LEU A 17 17.29 -8.56 5.25
N GLU A 18 18.54 -8.35 4.86
CA GLU A 18 19.56 -7.74 5.73
C GLU A 18 19.26 -6.25 6.02
N THR A 19 19.72 -5.82 7.20
CA THR A 19 19.70 -4.41 7.61
C THR A 19 20.77 -3.62 6.83
N ARG A 20 20.39 -2.46 6.35
CA ARG A 20 21.23 -1.54 5.58
C ARG A 20 21.99 -0.58 6.52
N LYS A 21 23.01 0.09 5.98
CA LYS A 21 23.79 1.12 6.70
C LYS A 21 22.95 2.35 7.07
N ASP A 22 21.81 2.58 6.38
CA ASP A 22 20.89 3.69 6.62
C ASP A 22 19.78 3.34 7.64
N ASN A 23 19.92 2.24 8.37
CA ASN A 23 18.96 1.69 9.33
C ASN A 23 17.61 1.26 8.72
N TYR A 24 17.51 1.19 7.40
CA TYR A 24 16.43 0.51 6.72
C TYR A 24 16.79 -0.97 6.49
N HIS A 25 15.82 -1.75 6.02
CA HIS A 25 16.05 -3.12 5.58
C HIS A 25 16.01 -3.20 4.06
N ASN A 26 16.85 -4.07 3.50
CA ASN A 26 16.58 -4.57 2.17
C ASN A 26 15.33 -5.46 2.25
N ILE A 27 14.42 -5.28 1.32
CA ILE A 27 13.22 -6.11 1.21
C ILE A 27 13.07 -6.62 -0.22
N ARG A 28 12.30 -7.70 -0.34
CA ARG A 28 11.78 -8.19 -1.61
C ARG A 28 10.28 -8.26 -1.49
N THR A 29 9.55 -7.57 -2.37
CA THR A 29 8.09 -7.53 -2.28
C THR A 29 7.43 -7.63 -3.65
N ILE A 30 6.20 -8.17 -3.65
CA ILE A 30 5.27 -8.06 -4.78
C ILE A 30 4.12 -7.18 -4.33
N PHE A 31 4.04 -6.03 -4.95
CA PHE A 31 2.92 -5.11 -4.81
C PHE A 31 1.80 -5.48 -5.77
N GLU A 32 0.58 -5.35 -5.29
CA GLU A 32 -0.64 -5.32 -6.08
C GLU A 32 -1.38 -4.01 -5.85
N ARG A 33 -1.84 -3.35 -6.91
CA ARG A 33 -2.74 -2.20 -6.82
C ARG A 33 -4.18 -2.66 -6.89
N ILE A 34 -5.01 -2.15 -5.97
CA ILE A 34 -6.41 -2.52 -5.84
C ILE A 34 -7.34 -1.31 -6.04
N ASP A 35 -8.62 -1.56 -6.36
CA ASP A 35 -9.60 -0.51 -6.70
C ASP A 35 -10.17 0.27 -5.50
N LEU A 36 -9.78 -0.07 -4.26
CA LEU A 36 -10.01 0.80 -3.11
C LEU A 36 -9.16 2.07 -3.26
N ALA A 37 -9.80 3.24 -3.30
CA ALA A 37 -9.10 4.48 -3.62
C ALA A 37 -9.62 5.68 -2.83
N ASP A 38 -8.70 6.59 -2.49
CA ASP A 38 -9.00 7.98 -2.14
C ASP A 38 -9.25 8.81 -3.39
N LYS A 39 -9.90 9.96 -3.26
CA LYS A 39 -10.03 10.93 -4.34
C LYS A 39 -9.18 12.16 -4.03
N ILE A 40 -8.33 12.56 -4.97
CA ILE A 40 -7.49 13.76 -4.90
C ILE A 40 -8.04 14.80 -5.88
N ILE A 41 -8.34 16.01 -5.39
CA ILE A 41 -8.77 17.13 -6.21
C ILE A 41 -7.70 18.22 -6.09
N LEU A 42 -7.16 18.62 -7.23
CA LEU A 42 -6.08 19.61 -7.35
C LEU A 42 -6.59 20.85 -8.07
N LYS A 43 -6.27 22.03 -7.53
CA LYS A 43 -6.49 23.33 -8.17
C LYS A 43 -5.20 24.13 -8.08
N SER A 44 -4.74 24.67 -9.21
CA SER A 44 -3.59 25.58 -9.22
C SER A 44 -3.94 26.92 -8.57
N ARG A 45 -2.98 27.55 -7.92
CA ARG A 45 -3.04 28.86 -7.28
C ARG A 45 -2.00 29.80 -7.92
N PRO A 46 -2.27 31.11 -8.02
CA PRO A 46 -1.29 32.08 -8.53
C PRO A 46 -0.17 32.36 -7.54
N ASP A 47 -0.39 32.12 -6.22
CA ASP A 47 0.63 32.26 -5.16
C ASP A 47 1.34 30.92 -4.92
N LYS A 48 2.51 30.95 -4.27
CA LYS A 48 3.30 29.74 -3.95
C LYS A 48 2.73 28.87 -2.83
N LYS A 49 1.56 29.19 -2.27
CA LYS A 49 1.00 28.49 -1.10
C LYS A 49 0.50 27.12 -1.47
N ILE A 50 0.72 26.17 -0.58
CA ILE A 50 0.19 24.81 -0.67
C ILE A 50 -0.79 24.62 0.49
N ASN A 51 -2.07 24.45 0.17
CA ASN A 51 -3.13 24.18 1.13
C ASN A 51 -3.61 22.75 0.98
N ILE A 52 -3.81 22.06 2.11
CA ILE A 52 -4.42 20.72 2.14
C ILE A 52 -5.71 20.78 2.95
N THR A 53 -6.74 20.12 2.45
CA THR A 53 -7.96 19.81 3.19
C THR A 53 -8.25 18.33 3.10
N CYS A 54 -8.72 17.73 4.20
CA CYS A 54 -9.07 16.31 4.27
C CYS A 54 -10.36 16.13 5.05
N ASN A 55 -11.20 15.18 4.64
CA ASN A 55 -12.42 14.80 5.35
C ASN A 55 -12.16 13.89 6.57
N GLU A 56 -10.91 13.45 6.78
CA GLU A 56 -10.49 12.58 7.88
C GLU A 56 -9.63 13.38 8.86
N SER A 57 -10.07 13.52 10.10
CA SER A 57 -9.42 14.36 11.13
C SER A 57 -8.02 13.86 11.54
N GLY A 58 -7.77 12.55 11.46
CA GLY A 58 -6.46 11.95 11.75
C GLY A 58 -5.40 12.18 10.65
N VAL A 59 -5.76 12.84 9.53
CA VAL A 59 -4.82 13.14 8.44
C VAL A 59 -4.30 14.58 8.58
N PRO A 60 -2.98 14.77 8.70
CA PRO A 60 -2.39 16.12 8.79
C PRO A 60 -2.76 16.99 7.58
N GLN A 61 -3.12 18.26 7.82
CA GLN A 61 -3.51 19.21 6.76
C GLN A 61 -2.42 20.26 6.47
N GLY A 62 -1.15 19.95 6.77
CA GLY A 62 -0.03 20.84 6.60
C GLY A 62 1.27 20.14 6.22
N ARG A 63 2.40 20.72 6.66
CA ARG A 63 3.77 20.27 6.33
C ARG A 63 4.09 18.83 6.74
N SER A 64 3.36 18.22 7.65
CA SER A 64 3.53 16.79 8.02
C SER A 64 2.84 15.82 7.07
N ASN A 65 2.10 16.31 6.06
CA ASN A 65 1.43 15.47 5.07
C ASN A 65 2.32 15.23 3.85
N LEU A 66 2.48 13.96 3.42
CA LEU A 66 3.26 13.60 2.24
C LEU A 66 2.76 14.27 0.94
N ALA A 67 1.45 14.53 0.83
CA ALA A 67 0.89 15.25 -0.30
C ALA A 67 1.39 16.72 -0.36
N TRP A 68 1.58 17.37 0.81
CA TRP A 68 2.20 18.68 0.89
C TRP A 68 3.65 18.64 0.42
N HIS A 69 4.42 17.66 0.92
CA HIS A 69 5.81 17.47 0.52
C HIS A 69 5.94 17.18 -0.99
N SER A 70 4.99 16.48 -1.58
CA SER A 70 4.97 16.20 -3.02
C SER A 70 4.86 17.48 -3.85
N ALA A 71 3.94 18.38 -3.47
CA ALA A 71 3.80 19.68 -4.14
C ALA A 71 5.03 20.56 -3.94
N ARG A 72 5.55 20.63 -2.71
CA ARG A 72 6.75 21.39 -2.38
C ARG A 72 7.98 20.88 -3.12
N LEU A 73 8.15 19.57 -3.22
CA LEU A 73 9.27 18.96 -3.95
C LEU A 73 9.26 19.33 -5.44
N LEU A 74 8.09 19.41 -6.06
CA LEU A 74 7.99 19.89 -7.45
C LEU A 74 8.30 21.38 -7.56
N GLN A 75 7.78 22.23 -6.65
CA GLN A 75 8.11 23.65 -6.63
C GLN A 75 9.63 23.87 -6.57
N ASP A 76 10.30 23.20 -5.61
CA ASP A 76 11.74 23.35 -5.40
C ASP A 76 12.58 22.74 -6.54
N SER A 77 12.14 21.62 -7.13
CA SER A 77 12.88 20.93 -8.19
C SER A 77 12.80 21.62 -9.55
N PHE A 78 11.76 22.44 -9.78
CA PHE A 78 11.49 23.06 -11.08
C PHE A 78 11.27 24.58 -11.02
N ASN A 79 11.58 25.21 -9.87
CA ASN A 79 11.41 26.66 -9.62
C ASN A 79 10.00 27.16 -9.98
N ILE A 80 8.97 26.46 -9.48
CA ILE A 80 7.57 26.78 -9.75
C ILE A 80 7.05 27.83 -8.77
N ASP A 81 6.51 28.93 -9.31
CA ASP A 81 5.90 30.00 -8.52
C ASP A 81 4.40 29.75 -8.23
N GLN A 82 3.77 28.82 -8.92
CA GLN A 82 2.40 28.43 -8.67
C GLN A 82 2.28 27.54 -7.44
N GLY A 83 1.21 27.77 -6.66
CA GLY A 83 0.82 26.91 -5.55
C GLY A 83 -0.30 25.94 -5.92
N ALA A 84 -0.80 25.22 -4.92
CA ALA A 84 -1.88 24.27 -5.10
C ALA A 84 -2.84 24.21 -3.90
N ASP A 85 -4.14 24.14 -4.18
CA ASP A 85 -5.14 23.63 -3.25
C ASP A 85 -5.31 22.13 -3.51
N ILE A 86 -5.09 21.32 -2.48
CA ILE A 86 -5.13 19.85 -2.52
C ILE A 86 -6.25 19.40 -1.58
N LYS A 87 -7.35 18.85 -2.14
CA LYS A 87 -8.42 18.25 -1.34
C LYS A 87 -8.29 16.73 -1.42
N ILE A 88 -8.18 16.11 -0.26
CA ILE A 88 -8.10 14.65 -0.09
C ILE A 88 -9.44 14.16 0.46
N ILE A 89 -10.10 13.24 -0.25
CA ILE A 89 -11.29 12.54 0.23
C ILE A 89 -10.89 11.11 0.51
N LYS A 90 -10.68 10.82 1.81
CA LYS A 90 -10.21 9.52 2.31
C LYS A 90 -11.29 8.45 2.26
N ARG A 91 -10.89 7.27 1.80
CA ARG A 91 -11.61 6.00 1.88
C ARG A 91 -10.69 4.86 2.29
N ILE A 92 -9.39 4.97 1.98
CA ILE A 92 -8.35 4.03 2.43
C ILE A 92 -8.11 4.30 3.92
N PRO A 93 -8.28 3.32 4.81
CA PRO A 93 -8.03 3.49 6.24
C PRO A 93 -6.62 3.99 6.53
N VAL A 94 -6.50 4.95 7.44
CA VAL A 94 -5.20 5.51 7.86
C VAL A 94 -4.43 4.47 8.67
N GLY A 95 -3.09 4.41 8.52
CA GLY A 95 -2.23 3.50 9.29
C GLY A 95 -2.48 2.00 9.05
N SER A 96 -3.11 1.62 7.93
CA SER A 96 -3.60 0.27 7.68
C SER A 96 -2.62 -0.67 6.96
N GLY A 97 -1.44 -0.20 6.54
CA GLY A 97 -0.53 -0.99 5.68
C GLY A 97 -0.92 -1.01 4.18
N LEU A 98 -1.99 -0.28 3.80
CA LEU A 98 -2.52 -0.23 2.42
C LEU A 98 -1.91 0.90 1.56
N GLY A 99 -0.92 1.64 2.06
CA GLY A 99 -0.17 2.63 1.31
C GLY A 99 -0.93 3.91 0.95
N GLY A 100 -2.03 4.25 1.63
CA GLY A 100 -2.89 5.38 1.28
C GLY A 100 -2.17 6.73 1.23
N GLY A 101 -1.34 7.06 2.22
CA GLY A 101 -0.55 8.29 2.25
C GLY A 101 0.46 8.39 1.10
N SER A 102 1.16 7.29 0.80
CA SER A 102 2.11 7.19 -0.31
C SER A 102 1.40 7.30 -1.67
N SER A 103 0.22 6.71 -1.79
CA SER A 103 -0.61 6.83 -2.98
C SER A 103 -1.08 8.27 -3.19
N ASN A 104 -1.53 8.96 -2.11
CA ASN A 104 -1.92 10.37 -2.19
C ASN A 104 -0.72 11.23 -2.65
N ALA A 105 0.47 11.00 -2.11
CA ALA A 105 1.70 11.69 -2.52
C ALA A 105 2.01 11.49 -4.01
N ALA A 106 1.95 10.26 -4.49
CA ALA A 106 2.16 9.95 -5.90
C ALA A 106 1.10 10.58 -6.82
N ALA A 107 -0.17 10.56 -6.41
CA ALA A 107 -1.26 11.20 -7.15
C ALA A 107 -1.08 12.72 -7.24
N VAL A 108 -0.59 13.36 -6.17
CA VAL A 108 -0.25 14.80 -6.18
C VAL A 108 0.94 15.07 -7.10
N LEU A 109 2.04 14.29 -7.02
CA LEU A 109 3.18 14.42 -7.94
C LEU A 109 2.73 14.33 -9.42
N ALA A 110 2.01 13.27 -9.77
CA ALA A 110 1.56 13.06 -11.15
C ALA A 110 0.53 14.13 -11.58
N GLY A 111 -0.39 14.50 -10.68
CA GLY A 111 -1.43 15.48 -10.94
C GLY A 111 -0.89 16.89 -11.13
N LEU A 112 0.04 17.34 -10.29
CA LEU A 112 0.66 18.65 -10.40
C LEU A 112 1.63 18.72 -11.59
N ASN A 113 2.34 17.65 -11.91
CA ASN A 113 3.11 17.56 -13.15
C ASN A 113 2.25 17.88 -14.38
N LYS A 114 1.02 17.32 -14.41
CA LYS A 114 0.05 17.62 -15.50
C LYS A 114 -0.52 19.02 -15.38
N LEU A 115 -0.96 19.43 -14.18
CA LEU A 115 -1.65 20.71 -13.95
C LEU A 115 -0.74 21.91 -14.19
N TRP A 116 0.53 21.82 -13.79
CA TRP A 116 1.56 22.85 -13.99
C TRP A 116 2.32 22.69 -15.32
N LYS A 117 1.93 21.70 -16.16
CA LYS A 117 2.51 21.44 -17.50
C LYS A 117 4.03 21.24 -17.47
N LEU A 118 4.56 20.55 -16.45
CA LEU A 118 6.01 20.39 -16.26
C LEU A 118 6.62 19.38 -17.25
N ASN A 119 5.81 18.51 -17.84
CA ASN A 119 6.25 17.46 -18.79
C ASN A 119 7.37 16.56 -18.25
N VAL A 120 7.41 16.37 -16.93
CA VAL A 120 8.38 15.48 -16.28
C VAL A 120 8.06 14.04 -16.62
N THR A 121 9.07 13.30 -17.10
CA THR A 121 8.92 11.88 -17.47
C THR A 121 8.58 11.02 -16.23
N ARG A 122 7.94 9.87 -16.46
CA ARG A 122 7.59 8.92 -15.39
C ARG A 122 8.80 8.50 -14.57
N ASN A 123 9.93 8.20 -15.22
CA ASN A 123 11.14 7.77 -14.50
C ASN A 123 11.70 8.89 -13.63
N LYS A 124 11.70 10.13 -14.08
CA LYS A 124 12.13 11.27 -13.27
C LYS A 124 11.17 11.52 -12.09
N LEU A 125 9.85 11.39 -12.30
CA LEU A 125 8.86 11.45 -11.20
C LEU A 125 9.06 10.32 -10.18
N ALA A 126 9.38 9.10 -10.64
CA ALA A 126 9.68 7.98 -9.74
C ALA A 126 10.93 8.25 -8.90
N GLY A 127 11.97 8.84 -9.48
CA GLY A 127 13.16 9.28 -8.74
C GLY A 127 12.88 10.38 -7.70
N LEU A 128 11.95 11.30 -7.99
CA LEU A 128 11.47 12.27 -6.99
C LEU A 128 10.65 11.58 -5.89
N ALA A 129 9.82 10.62 -6.26
CA ALA A 129 8.97 9.85 -5.35
C ALA A 129 9.78 9.07 -4.29
N GLU A 130 10.99 8.58 -4.63
CA GLU A 130 11.91 7.90 -3.69
C GLU A 130 12.30 8.79 -2.50
N LYS A 131 12.29 10.12 -2.68
CA LYS A 131 12.60 11.11 -1.60
C LYS A 131 11.44 11.29 -0.63
N LEU A 132 10.22 10.93 -1.02
CA LEU A 132 9.01 11.08 -0.21
C LEU A 132 8.69 9.86 0.64
N GLY A 133 9.01 8.65 0.14
CA GLY A 133 8.79 7.42 0.87
C GLY A 133 8.92 6.18 -0.02
N CYS A 134 9.20 5.04 0.60
CA CYS A 134 9.55 3.80 -0.11
C CYS A 134 8.42 3.25 -1.00
N ASP A 135 7.16 3.42 -0.60
CA ASP A 135 6.00 2.94 -1.37
C ASP A 135 5.56 3.91 -2.49
N VAL A 136 6.00 5.19 -2.45
CA VAL A 136 5.51 6.22 -3.39
C VAL A 136 5.86 5.90 -4.85
N PRO A 137 7.08 5.40 -5.18
CA PRO A 137 7.45 5.05 -6.56
C PRO A 137 6.53 4.01 -7.20
N PHE A 138 6.02 3.04 -6.44
CA PHE A 138 5.09 2.03 -6.96
C PHE A 138 3.87 2.66 -7.65
N PHE A 139 3.28 3.67 -7.02
CA PHE A 139 2.09 4.34 -7.54
C PHE A 139 2.37 5.22 -8.76
N ILE A 140 3.60 5.71 -8.94
CA ILE A 140 4.01 6.46 -10.14
C ILE A 140 4.02 5.56 -11.39
N TYR A 141 4.42 4.29 -11.26
CA TYR A 141 4.47 3.37 -12.39
C TYR A 141 3.09 2.96 -12.91
N ASN A 142 2.03 3.11 -12.09
CA ASN A 142 0.65 2.85 -12.49
C ASN A 142 0.45 1.44 -13.07
N SER A 143 1.09 0.43 -12.45
CA SER A 143 0.98 -0.98 -12.83
C SER A 143 0.09 -1.75 -11.86
N PRO A 144 -0.70 -2.73 -12.32
CA PRO A 144 -1.46 -3.61 -11.42
C PRO A 144 -0.56 -4.37 -10.45
N PHE A 145 0.57 -4.85 -10.94
CA PHE A 145 1.56 -5.58 -10.15
C PHE A 145 2.96 -5.07 -10.43
N ALA A 146 3.78 -5.02 -9.38
CA ALA A 146 5.19 -4.70 -9.49
C ALA A 146 6.02 -5.46 -8.44
N ARG A 147 7.27 -5.76 -8.80
CA ARG A 147 8.29 -6.18 -7.84
C ARG A 147 8.98 -4.95 -7.27
N GLY A 148 9.11 -4.91 -5.95
CA GLY A 148 9.89 -3.92 -5.24
C GLY A 148 11.12 -4.56 -4.60
N GLU A 149 12.26 -3.86 -4.67
CA GLU A 149 13.56 -4.26 -4.12
C GLU A 149 14.19 -3.08 -3.36
N ALA A 150 15.38 -3.28 -2.78
CA ALA A 150 16.04 -2.36 -1.87
C ALA A 150 15.12 -2.04 -0.66
N ARG A 151 14.76 -0.79 -0.40
CA ARG A 151 13.79 -0.43 0.64
C ARG A 151 12.33 -0.66 0.22
N GLY A 152 12.10 -1.29 -0.93
CA GLY A 152 10.80 -1.38 -1.60
C GLY A 152 10.59 -0.28 -2.65
N ASP A 153 11.55 0.61 -2.82
CA ASP A 153 11.50 1.79 -3.68
C ASP A 153 12.03 1.54 -5.11
N LYS A 154 12.82 0.49 -5.32
CA LYS A 154 13.27 0.08 -6.65
C LYS A 154 12.19 -0.80 -7.31
N ILE A 155 11.37 -0.17 -8.13
CA ILE A 155 10.16 -0.76 -8.69
C ILE A 155 10.39 -1.29 -10.09
N LYS A 156 9.99 -2.55 -10.30
CA LYS A 156 9.94 -3.20 -11.62
C LYS A 156 8.51 -3.65 -11.92
N PRO A 157 7.77 -2.96 -12.81
CA PRO A 157 6.44 -3.37 -13.23
C PRO A 157 6.43 -4.79 -13.81
N LEU A 158 5.45 -5.60 -13.43
CA LEU A 158 5.28 -6.98 -13.90
C LEU A 158 4.26 -7.03 -15.05
N LYS A 159 4.68 -6.57 -16.22
CA LYS A 159 3.83 -6.45 -17.43
C LYS A 159 3.10 -7.75 -17.77
N ALA A 160 3.72 -8.91 -17.53
CA ALA A 160 3.12 -10.22 -17.77
C ALA A 160 1.90 -10.53 -16.88
N LEU A 161 1.65 -9.71 -15.84
CA LEU A 161 0.50 -9.84 -14.95
C LEU A 161 -0.58 -8.75 -15.20
N ASN A 162 -0.48 -7.97 -16.25
CA ASN A 162 -1.43 -6.87 -16.51
C ASN A 162 -2.88 -7.33 -16.72
N SER A 163 -3.11 -8.58 -17.13
CA SER A 163 -4.44 -9.17 -17.30
C SER A 163 -4.95 -9.90 -16.06
N VAL A 164 -4.10 -10.15 -15.07
CA VAL A 164 -4.50 -10.86 -13.85
C VAL A 164 -5.44 -9.99 -13.03
N ARG A 165 -6.55 -10.57 -12.57
CA ARG A 165 -7.53 -9.91 -11.72
C ARG A 165 -7.90 -10.83 -10.56
N LEU A 166 -7.61 -10.38 -9.34
CA LEU A 166 -7.93 -11.07 -8.10
C LEU A 166 -9.06 -10.33 -7.38
N TRP A 167 -9.93 -11.06 -6.71
CA TRP A 167 -10.89 -10.51 -5.78
C TRP A 167 -10.39 -10.65 -4.36
N HIS A 168 -10.61 -9.62 -3.55
CA HIS A 168 -10.18 -9.56 -2.17
C HIS A 168 -11.32 -9.20 -1.23
N ILE A 169 -11.28 -9.80 -0.05
CA ILE A 169 -11.92 -9.26 1.14
C ILE A 169 -10.83 -8.66 2.02
N LEU A 170 -10.98 -7.40 2.42
CA LEU A 170 -10.05 -6.69 3.28
C LEU A 170 -10.74 -6.41 4.60
N VAL A 171 -10.05 -6.69 5.70
CA VAL A 171 -10.53 -6.42 7.05
C VAL A 171 -9.49 -5.60 7.79
N VAL A 172 -9.88 -4.44 8.28
CA VAL A 172 -8.99 -3.51 8.99
C VAL A 172 -9.55 -3.25 10.38
N PRO A 173 -8.88 -3.68 11.46
CA PRO A 173 -9.29 -3.36 12.81
C PRO A 173 -9.05 -1.87 13.10
N LYS A 174 -9.84 -1.28 13.99
CA LYS A 174 -9.69 0.13 14.40
C LYS A 174 -8.55 0.28 15.41
N ILE A 175 -7.32 0.02 14.96
CA ILE A 175 -6.07 0.20 15.73
C ILE A 175 -5.03 0.89 14.86
N GLU A 176 -4.09 1.56 15.48
CA GLU A 176 -2.95 2.17 14.79
C GLU A 176 -1.70 1.30 14.96
N VAL A 177 -1.00 1.09 13.86
CA VAL A 177 0.25 0.32 13.83
C VAL A 177 1.37 1.18 13.26
N SER A 178 2.43 1.37 14.04
CA SER A 178 3.63 2.07 13.59
C SER A 178 4.54 1.13 12.82
N THR A 179 4.74 1.38 11.52
CA THR A 179 5.65 0.61 10.67
C THR A 179 7.07 0.56 11.26
N ALA A 180 7.58 1.69 11.75
CA ALA A 180 8.93 1.76 12.35
C ALA A 180 9.03 0.87 13.60
N SER A 181 8.00 0.85 14.44
CA SER A 181 7.93 -0.03 15.62
C SER A 181 7.95 -1.52 15.23
N ILE A 182 7.21 -1.89 14.18
CA ILE A 182 7.17 -3.28 13.72
C ILE A 182 8.54 -3.74 13.20
N TYR A 183 9.24 -2.93 12.40
CA TYR A 183 10.58 -3.29 11.92
C TYR A 183 11.58 -3.39 13.07
N LYS A 184 11.55 -2.46 14.04
CA LYS A 184 12.38 -2.55 15.25
C LYS A 184 12.13 -3.84 16.03
N LYS A 185 10.86 -4.21 16.22
CA LYS A 185 10.50 -5.46 16.89
C LYS A 185 10.86 -6.69 16.06
N TRP A 186 10.77 -6.62 14.74
CA TRP A 186 11.24 -7.68 13.85
C TRP A 186 12.74 -7.95 14.04
N ASP A 187 13.57 -6.91 14.14
CA ASP A 187 15.00 -7.05 14.43
C ASP A 187 15.28 -7.75 15.77
N GLU A 188 14.55 -7.35 16.81
CA GLU A 188 14.64 -7.96 18.14
C GLU A 188 14.26 -9.45 18.09
N TYR A 189 13.14 -9.79 17.45
CA TYR A 189 12.68 -11.17 17.32
C TYR A 189 13.55 -12.01 16.38
N PHE A 190 14.05 -11.43 15.28
CA PHE A 190 14.95 -12.15 14.36
C PHE A 190 16.26 -12.56 15.03
N LYS A 191 16.79 -11.73 15.93
CA LYS A 191 17.97 -12.05 16.72
C LYS A 191 17.72 -13.12 17.79
N ALA A 192 16.52 -13.10 18.40
CA ALA A 192 16.18 -13.98 19.51
C ALA A 192 15.55 -15.32 19.08
N PHE A 193 14.85 -15.34 17.95
CA PHE A 193 14.06 -16.49 17.51
C PHE A 193 14.23 -16.74 16.02
N LYS A 194 14.11 -18.01 15.60
CA LYS A 194 14.01 -18.35 14.16
C LYS A 194 12.61 -17.93 13.65
N LEU A 195 12.54 -16.76 13.01
CA LEU A 195 11.30 -16.33 12.36
C LEU A 195 11.00 -17.20 11.12
N THR A 196 9.72 -17.27 10.78
CA THR A 196 9.25 -18.02 9.61
C THR A 196 9.90 -17.47 8.33
N ARG A 197 10.50 -18.37 7.55
CA ARG A 197 10.97 -18.07 6.20
C ARG A 197 9.90 -18.41 5.17
N PRO A 198 9.91 -17.78 3.98
CA PRO A 198 8.95 -18.14 2.95
C PRO A 198 9.14 -19.57 2.50
N LYS A 199 8.04 -20.32 2.37
CA LYS A 199 8.02 -21.69 1.80
C LYS A 199 8.45 -21.64 0.33
N TYR A 200 8.04 -20.60 -0.39
CA TYR A 200 8.36 -20.37 -1.79
C TYR A 200 8.96 -18.98 -2.01
N ASN A 201 9.81 -18.87 -3.00
CA ASN A 201 10.37 -17.58 -3.38
C ASN A 201 9.38 -16.76 -4.23
N VAL A 202 9.71 -15.51 -4.45
CA VAL A 202 8.89 -14.56 -5.22
C VAL A 202 8.59 -15.02 -6.66
N THR A 203 9.44 -15.85 -7.25
CA THR A 203 9.26 -16.36 -8.62
C THR A 203 8.09 -17.32 -8.69
N ILE A 204 7.92 -18.17 -7.67
CA ILE A 204 6.79 -19.11 -7.57
C ILE A 204 5.48 -18.34 -7.44
N LEU A 205 5.42 -17.29 -6.62
CA LEU A 205 4.24 -16.42 -6.53
C LEU A 205 3.88 -15.80 -7.89
N ILE A 206 4.87 -15.27 -8.61
CA ILE A 206 4.65 -14.68 -9.96
C ILE A 206 4.13 -15.75 -10.93
N SER A 207 4.66 -16.97 -10.87
CA SER A 207 4.19 -18.09 -11.70
C SER A 207 2.76 -18.47 -11.37
N ALA A 208 2.41 -18.60 -10.07
CA ALA A 208 1.05 -18.90 -9.61
C ALA A 208 0.04 -17.84 -10.08
N LEU A 209 0.41 -16.55 -10.00
CA LEU A 209 -0.40 -15.44 -10.52
C LEU A 209 -0.64 -15.55 -12.03
N LYS A 210 0.41 -15.85 -12.82
CA LYS A 210 0.29 -16.02 -14.29
C LYS A 210 -0.64 -17.16 -14.68
N GLN A 211 -0.59 -18.25 -13.92
CA GLN A 211 -1.35 -19.48 -14.21
C GLN A 211 -2.74 -19.47 -13.58
N ASN A 212 -3.12 -18.43 -12.82
CA ASN A 212 -4.33 -18.39 -12.00
C ASN A 212 -4.46 -19.62 -11.08
N ASN A 213 -3.33 -20.13 -10.59
CA ASN A 213 -3.29 -21.28 -9.70
C ASN A 213 -3.51 -20.83 -8.25
N PHE A 214 -4.79 -20.77 -7.85
CA PHE A 214 -5.18 -20.28 -6.51
C PHE A 214 -4.66 -21.15 -5.35
N PHE A 215 -4.43 -22.43 -5.57
CA PHE A 215 -3.86 -23.31 -4.55
C PHE A 215 -2.40 -22.92 -4.26
N LEU A 216 -1.58 -22.87 -5.30
CA LEU A 216 -0.17 -22.48 -5.18
C LEU A 216 -0.03 -20.99 -4.76
N LEU A 217 -0.97 -20.15 -5.19
CA LEU A 217 -1.00 -18.73 -4.81
C LEU A 217 -1.14 -18.59 -3.29
N GLY A 218 -2.07 -19.31 -2.66
CA GLY A 218 -2.27 -19.26 -1.21
C GLY A 218 -1.02 -19.67 -0.44
N ASP A 219 -0.33 -20.71 -0.88
CA ASP A 219 0.91 -21.19 -0.28
C ASP A 219 2.11 -20.25 -0.49
N ALA A 220 2.12 -19.50 -1.60
CA ALA A 220 3.21 -18.59 -1.96
C ALA A 220 3.06 -17.17 -1.38
N LEU A 221 1.91 -16.84 -0.78
CA LEU A 221 1.74 -15.59 -0.02
C LEU A 221 2.67 -15.59 1.19
N PHE A 222 3.34 -14.47 1.43
CA PHE A 222 4.28 -14.37 2.54
C PHE A 222 4.47 -12.94 3.04
N ASN A 223 4.57 -12.77 4.36
CA ASN A 223 4.92 -11.50 4.98
C ASN A 223 5.77 -11.72 6.24
N SER A 224 7.07 -11.37 6.16
CA SER A 224 8.01 -11.46 7.28
C SER A 224 7.54 -10.73 8.54
N LEU A 225 6.78 -9.64 8.39
CA LEU A 225 6.34 -8.81 9.50
C LEU A 225 5.09 -9.35 10.19
N GLU A 226 4.34 -10.26 9.55
CA GLU A 226 3.04 -10.72 10.04
C GLU A 226 3.14 -11.36 11.42
N GLN A 227 4.12 -12.25 11.64
CA GLN A 227 4.28 -12.94 12.91
C GLN A 227 4.53 -11.97 14.06
N VAL A 228 5.34 -10.95 13.83
CA VAL A 228 5.64 -9.91 14.82
C VAL A 228 4.43 -9.02 15.08
N SER A 229 3.79 -8.56 14.03
CA SER A 229 2.61 -7.70 14.14
C SER A 229 1.45 -8.42 14.83
N ALA A 230 1.22 -9.70 14.52
CA ALA A 230 0.16 -10.50 15.13
C ALA A 230 0.40 -10.81 16.62
N ARG A 231 1.67 -10.88 17.06
CA ARG A 231 2.01 -10.99 18.50
C ARG A 231 1.74 -9.69 19.25
N LEU A 232 2.06 -8.55 18.66
CA LEU A 232 1.86 -7.23 19.29
C LEU A 232 0.39 -6.78 19.25
N TYR A 233 -0.34 -7.21 18.24
CA TYR A 233 -1.72 -6.82 17.98
C TYR A 233 -2.61 -8.05 17.76
N PRO A 234 -3.14 -8.68 18.84
CA PRO A 234 -3.95 -9.91 18.78
C PRO A 234 -5.18 -9.80 17.86
N GLN A 235 -5.65 -8.57 17.60
CA GLN A 235 -6.76 -8.30 16.67
C GLN A 235 -6.47 -8.82 15.25
N ILE A 236 -5.19 -8.87 14.84
CA ILE A 236 -4.78 -9.41 13.54
C ILE A 236 -5.07 -10.92 13.49
N ASN A 237 -4.71 -11.67 14.54
CA ASN A 237 -5.00 -13.10 14.65
C ASN A 237 -6.52 -13.36 14.69
N ALA A 238 -7.28 -12.58 15.47
CA ALA A 238 -8.73 -12.72 15.53
C ALA A 238 -9.41 -12.55 14.15
N ILE A 239 -8.91 -11.63 13.32
CA ILE A 239 -9.39 -11.46 11.95
C ILE A 239 -9.01 -12.68 11.08
N LYS A 240 -7.77 -13.16 11.17
CA LYS A 240 -7.30 -14.33 10.40
C LYS A 240 -8.11 -15.58 10.75
N GLU A 241 -8.30 -15.85 12.03
CA GLU A 241 -9.11 -16.97 12.53
C GLU A 241 -10.56 -16.87 12.04
N LYS A 242 -11.14 -15.67 12.10
CA LYS A 242 -12.51 -15.47 11.60
C LYS A 242 -12.62 -15.71 10.10
N LEU A 243 -11.66 -15.25 9.31
CA LEU A 243 -11.61 -15.52 7.87
C LEU A 243 -11.48 -17.02 7.57
N MET A 244 -10.61 -17.73 8.30
CA MET A 244 -10.47 -19.20 8.19
C MET A 244 -11.76 -19.94 8.56
N GLN A 245 -12.42 -19.58 9.66
CA GLN A 245 -13.73 -20.14 10.05
C GLN A 245 -14.80 -19.95 8.97
N LEU A 246 -14.71 -18.86 8.19
CA LEU A 246 -15.61 -18.57 7.09
C LEU A 246 -15.19 -19.24 5.75
N GLY A 247 -14.14 -20.10 5.78
CA GLY A 247 -13.68 -20.87 4.64
C GLY A 247 -12.65 -20.19 3.73
N ALA A 248 -12.19 -18.99 4.06
CA ALA A 248 -11.12 -18.33 3.31
C ALA A 248 -9.78 -19.06 3.50
N LYS A 249 -9.01 -19.26 2.40
CA LYS A 249 -7.76 -20.04 2.42
C LYS A 249 -6.50 -19.21 2.22
N SER A 250 -6.55 -18.21 1.35
CA SER A 250 -5.39 -17.38 0.97
C SER A 250 -5.41 -16.08 1.77
N ILE A 251 -5.02 -16.15 3.05
CA ILE A 251 -5.12 -15.06 4.03
C ILE A 251 -3.74 -14.52 4.34
N LEU A 252 -3.55 -13.20 4.27
CA LEU A 252 -2.28 -12.53 4.58
C LEU A 252 -2.52 -11.14 5.16
N MET A 253 -1.65 -10.70 6.06
CA MET A 253 -1.55 -9.30 6.48
C MET A 253 -0.78 -8.48 5.44
N SER A 254 -1.25 -7.29 5.11
CA SER A 254 -0.58 -6.39 4.15
C SER A 254 0.41 -5.44 4.84
N GLY A 255 1.66 -5.41 4.36
CA GLY A 255 2.71 -4.53 4.88
C GLY A 255 3.01 -4.79 6.36
N SER A 256 3.12 -3.72 7.15
CA SER A 256 3.25 -3.81 8.62
C SER A 256 1.92 -4.05 9.33
N GLY A 257 0.81 -4.18 8.59
CA GLY A 257 -0.53 -4.30 9.14
C GLY A 257 -1.17 -2.93 9.45
N PRO A 258 -2.33 -2.91 10.13
CA PRO A 258 -3.07 -4.07 10.62
C PRO A 258 -4.05 -4.69 9.60
N ALA A 259 -4.10 -4.21 8.34
CA ALA A 259 -5.01 -4.75 7.35
C ALA A 259 -4.69 -6.24 7.05
N VAL A 260 -5.71 -7.08 7.14
CA VAL A 260 -5.67 -8.48 6.71
C VAL A 260 -6.51 -8.63 5.47
N MET A 261 -5.98 -9.31 4.47
CA MET A 261 -6.68 -9.64 3.24
C MET A 261 -6.92 -11.14 3.12
N ALA A 262 -7.96 -11.53 2.40
CA ALA A 262 -8.06 -12.86 1.81
C ALA A 262 -8.34 -12.73 0.32
N ILE A 263 -7.64 -13.54 -0.50
CA ILE A 263 -7.93 -13.70 -1.92
C ILE A 263 -9.07 -14.68 -2.05
N VAL A 264 -10.06 -14.35 -2.85
CA VAL A 264 -11.29 -15.13 -3.06
C VAL A 264 -11.54 -15.39 -4.55
N SER A 265 -12.31 -16.43 -4.86
CA SER A 265 -12.54 -16.87 -6.23
C SER A 265 -13.41 -15.89 -7.05
N SER A 266 -14.26 -15.11 -6.38
CA SER A 266 -15.24 -14.27 -7.06
C SER A 266 -15.71 -13.09 -6.20
N ARG A 267 -16.31 -12.10 -6.88
CA ARG A 267 -17.02 -10.98 -6.22
C ARG A 267 -18.16 -11.49 -5.33
N LYS A 268 -18.87 -12.55 -5.75
CA LYS A 268 -19.99 -13.11 -4.98
C LYS A 268 -19.50 -13.66 -3.63
N GLU A 269 -18.41 -14.38 -3.63
CA GLU A 269 -17.77 -14.88 -2.41
C GLU A 269 -17.30 -13.73 -1.52
N ALA A 270 -16.58 -12.73 -2.06
CA ALA A 270 -16.16 -11.56 -1.32
C ALA A 270 -17.33 -10.83 -0.64
N LEU A 271 -18.46 -10.65 -1.34
CA LEU A 271 -19.66 -10.02 -0.79
C LEU A 271 -20.32 -10.87 0.30
N SER A 272 -20.31 -12.20 0.17
CA SER A 272 -20.82 -13.13 1.20
C SER A 272 -20.03 -13.01 2.49
N LEU A 273 -18.69 -13.08 2.40
CA LEU A 273 -17.78 -12.89 3.53
C LEU A 273 -17.95 -11.49 4.16
N SER A 274 -18.06 -10.46 3.32
CA SER A 274 -18.24 -9.09 3.80
C SER A 274 -19.47 -8.91 4.69
N ARG A 275 -20.61 -9.53 4.34
CA ARG A 275 -21.84 -9.45 5.14
C ARG A 275 -21.66 -10.06 6.53
N GLN A 276 -20.91 -11.16 6.64
CA GLN A 276 -20.64 -11.83 7.90
C GLN A 276 -19.63 -11.05 8.77
N LEU A 277 -18.56 -10.54 8.14
CA LEU A 277 -17.50 -9.81 8.83
C LEU A 277 -17.96 -8.43 9.35
N LYS A 278 -18.86 -7.75 8.63
CA LYS A 278 -19.44 -6.45 9.04
C LYS A 278 -20.32 -6.53 10.29
N LYS A 279 -20.69 -7.73 10.76
CA LYS A 279 -21.36 -7.90 12.06
C LYS A 279 -20.48 -7.47 13.23
N ASN A 280 -19.14 -7.48 13.05
CA ASN A 280 -18.22 -6.92 14.03
C ASN A 280 -17.97 -5.43 13.76
N SER A 281 -18.50 -4.57 14.63
CA SER A 281 -18.41 -3.10 14.50
C SER A 281 -17.00 -2.54 14.70
N SER A 282 -16.07 -3.34 15.27
CA SER A 282 -14.65 -2.96 15.41
C SER A 282 -13.84 -3.08 14.15
N TRP A 283 -14.42 -3.62 13.06
CA TRP A 283 -13.75 -3.85 11.80
C TRP A 283 -14.31 -2.98 10.68
N GLN A 284 -13.41 -2.43 9.89
CA GLN A 284 -13.74 -1.87 8.58
C GLN A 284 -13.54 -2.98 7.54
N VAL A 285 -14.56 -3.25 6.72
CA VAL A 285 -14.55 -4.36 5.76
C VAL A 285 -14.81 -3.85 4.36
N PHE A 286 -13.89 -4.18 3.43
CA PHE A 286 -13.96 -3.75 2.03
C PHE A 286 -13.89 -4.98 1.11
N VAL A 287 -14.69 -4.93 0.05
CA VAL A 287 -14.54 -5.80 -1.12
C VAL A 287 -13.78 -5.02 -2.17
N SER A 288 -12.72 -5.59 -2.69
CA SER A 288 -11.85 -4.94 -3.67
C SER A 288 -11.33 -5.94 -4.70
N ARG A 289 -10.80 -5.41 -5.79
CA ARG A 289 -10.16 -6.23 -6.83
C ARG A 289 -8.89 -5.57 -7.33
N THR A 290 -8.06 -6.35 -8.02
CA THR A 290 -6.91 -5.81 -8.78
C THR A 290 -7.37 -4.67 -9.71
N HIS A 291 -6.66 -3.55 -9.70
CA HIS A 291 -6.97 -2.39 -10.54
C HIS A 291 -6.00 -2.24 -11.69
#